data_f11a74b5dc920148f222ed9891682d5c
#
_entry.id   f11a74b5dc920148f222ed9891682d5c
#
_cell.length_a   1.000
_cell.length_b   1.000
_cell.length_c   1.000
_cell.angle_alpha   90.00
_cell.angle_beta   90.00
_cell.angle_gamma   90.00
#
_symmetry.space_group_name_H-M   'P 1'
#
loop_
_entity.id
_entity.type
_entity.pdbx_description
1 polymer ?
#
loop_
_entity_poly.entity_id
_entity_poly.type
_entity_poly.pdbx_seq_one_letter_code
_entity_poly.pdbx_strand_id
1 'polypeptide(L)'
;LNIMNSYLIKSFDQLVSDYRVRITTLKKSGDVEESRKIGFKIICFNKTLKIIKEVDFPITDGEQLIDIKGIGKGVISRINDILSHKPLDGDGDGTINPVTELTRITGIGPAKALKLIEDGITLDKLRDGSIDPTEFLTHHQLIGLRYLDAIEMRIPHAEIKKMETILRSTAKKQGLEILICGSYRRNMATSGDIDVLVYNNPEKHEDTEMTLKHYITKLTQSKFLIDHLTVDGTTKYMGIAQYKKGTPR
;
A
#
# COMPACT_ATOMS: atom_id res chain seq x y z
N LEU A 1 11.15 7.61 9.12
CA LEU A 1 11.50 7.30 7.71
C LEU A 1 12.98 7.61 7.53
N ASN A 2 13.73 6.61 7.10
CA ASN A 2 15.13 6.82 6.77
C ASN A 2 15.20 7.62 5.44
N ILE A 3 15.16 8.94 5.54
CA ILE A 3 15.19 9.86 4.39
C ILE A 3 16.51 9.69 3.62
N MET A 4 17.58 9.25 4.32
CA MET A 4 18.92 9.09 3.76
C MET A 4 18.99 8.09 2.61
N ASN A 5 18.21 7.00 2.66
CA ASN A 5 18.23 5.93 1.65
C ASN A 5 16.95 5.90 0.81
N SER A 6 16.18 7.00 0.77
CA SER A 6 14.87 7.04 0.11
C SER A 6 14.91 6.69 -1.37
N TYR A 7 15.98 7.07 -2.08
CA TYR A 7 16.17 6.74 -3.49
C TYR A 7 16.34 5.24 -3.70
N LEU A 8 17.23 4.57 -2.94
CA LEU A 8 17.39 3.13 -2.98
C LEU A 8 16.10 2.38 -2.63
N ILE A 9 15.40 2.83 -1.60
CA ILE A 9 14.12 2.24 -1.19
C ILE A 9 13.12 2.29 -2.33
N LYS A 10 12.93 3.44 -2.97
CA LYS A 10 12.02 3.60 -4.11
C LYS A 10 12.41 2.72 -5.28
N SER A 11 13.70 2.68 -5.63
CA SER A 11 14.22 1.87 -6.75
C SER A 11 14.01 0.37 -6.52
N PHE A 12 14.25 -0.13 -5.31
CA PHE A 12 13.99 -1.54 -5.00
C PHE A 12 12.50 -1.86 -4.91
N ASP A 13 11.65 -0.96 -4.38
CA ASP A 13 10.20 -1.13 -4.39
C ASP A 13 9.67 -1.21 -5.84
N GLN A 14 10.21 -0.37 -6.76
CA GLN A 14 9.89 -0.42 -8.18
C GLN A 14 10.31 -1.76 -8.81
N LEU A 15 11.56 -2.19 -8.60
CA LEU A 15 12.05 -3.48 -9.11
C LEU A 15 11.19 -4.67 -8.65
N VAL A 16 10.79 -4.68 -7.38
CA VAL A 16 9.90 -5.74 -6.85
C VAL A 16 8.55 -5.70 -7.55
N SER A 17 8.00 -4.51 -7.81
CA SER A 17 6.75 -4.34 -8.54
C SER A 17 6.85 -4.88 -9.96
N ASP A 18 7.89 -4.50 -10.72
CA ASP A 18 8.12 -4.92 -12.09
C ASP A 18 8.29 -6.45 -12.19
N TYR A 19 9.03 -7.05 -11.27
CA TYR A 19 9.17 -8.51 -11.23
C TYR A 19 7.88 -9.25 -10.88
N ARG A 20 6.99 -8.65 -10.07
CA ARG A 20 5.66 -9.23 -9.81
C ARG A 20 4.80 -9.25 -11.08
N VAL A 21 4.85 -8.17 -11.86
CA VAL A 21 4.18 -8.09 -13.17
C VAL A 21 4.75 -9.18 -14.10
N ARG A 22 6.07 -9.26 -14.23
CA ARG A 22 6.75 -10.23 -15.08
C ARG A 22 6.42 -11.67 -14.71
N ILE A 23 6.36 -12.03 -13.41
CA ILE A 23 5.92 -13.36 -12.96
C ILE A 23 4.50 -13.68 -13.46
N THR A 24 3.60 -12.70 -13.41
CA THR A 24 2.20 -12.90 -13.84
C THR A 24 2.14 -13.22 -15.33
N THR A 25 2.93 -12.51 -16.15
CA THR A 25 3.06 -12.77 -17.59
C THR A 25 3.64 -14.15 -17.87
N LEU A 26 4.74 -14.51 -17.20
CA LEU A 26 5.40 -15.81 -17.36
C LEU A 26 4.51 -16.98 -16.95
N LYS A 27 3.69 -16.82 -15.92
CA LYS A 27 2.70 -17.83 -15.53
C LYS A 27 1.63 -18.02 -16.60
N LYS A 28 1.20 -16.96 -17.27
CA LYS A 28 0.26 -17.05 -18.41
C LYS A 28 0.87 -17.77 -19.60
N SER A 29 2.15 -17.56 -19.89
CA SER A 29 2.88 -18.21 -20.99
C SER A 29 3.35 -19.63 -20.67
N GLY A 30 3.21 -20.09 -19.42
CA GLY A 30 3.64 -21.42 -18.98
C GLY A 30 5.14 -21.56 -18.69
N ASP A 31 5.91 -20.47 -18.65
CA ASP A 31 7.33 -20.49 -18.31
C ASP A 31 7.53 -20.56 -16.79
N VAL A 32 7.46 -21.79 -16.28
CA VAL A 32 7.54 -22.09 -14.85
C VAL A 32 8.96 -21.86 -14.31
N GLU A 33 10.00 -22.16 -15.10
CA GLU A 33 11.37 -22.05 -14.62
C GLU A 33 11.80 -20.59 -14.43
N GLU A 34 11.54 -19.73 -15.41
CA GLU A 34 11.86 -18.31 -15.30
C GLU A 34 10.99 -17.63 -14.24
N SER A 35 9.70 -18.00 -14.13
CA SER A 35 8.81 -17.52 -13.05
C SER A 35 9.38 -17.85 -11.68
N ARG A 36 9.97 -19.04 -11.48
CA ARG A 36 10.61 -19.44 -10.23
C ARG A 36 11.86 -18.62 -9.93
N LYS A 37 12.73 -18.41 -10.93
CA LYS A 37 13.96 -17.58 -10.80
C LYS A 37 13.62 -16.16 -10.37
N ILE A 38 12.62 -15.55 -11.00
CA ILE A 38 12.15 -14.20 -10.63
C ILE A 38 11.54 -14.18 -9.23
N GLY A 39 10.79 -15.22 -8.83
CA GLY A 39 10.27 -15.37 -7.48
C GLY A 39 11.36 -15.29 -6.41
N PHE A 40 12.50 -15.94 -6.63
CA PHE A 40 13.65 -15.84 -5.73
C PHE A 40 14.24 -14.42 -5.70
N LYS A 41 14.32 -13.72 -6.84
CA LYS A 41 14.79 -12.32 -6.86
C LYS A 41 13.89 -11.41 -6.02
N ILE A 42 12.56 -11.55 -6.12
CA ILE A 42 11.60 -10.81 -5.30
C ILE A 42 11.85 -11.03 -3.80
N ILE A 43 12.05 -12.28 -3.38
CA ILE A 43 12.33 -12.61 -1.97
C ILE A 43 13.61 -11.93 -1.51
N CYS A 44 14.67 -12.00 -2.32
CA CYS A 44 15.95 -11.34 -2.01
C CYS A 44 15.79 -9.83 -1.89
N PHE A 45 15.11 -9.19 -2.84
CA PHE A 45 14.92 -7.73 -2.83
C PHE A 45 14.03 -7.24 -1.69
N ASN A 46 13.00 -7.99 -1.30
CA ASN A 46 12.22 -7.65 -0.12
C ASN A 46 13.04 -7.73 1.17
N LYS A 47 13.96 -8.72 1.29
CA LYS A 47 14.91 -8.78 2.42
C LYS A 47 15.87 -7.59 2.40
N THR A 48 16.39 -7.25 1.23
CA THR A 48 17.27 -6.09 1.03
C THR A 48 16.57 -4.79 1.43
N LEU A 49 15.32 -4.59 0.99
CA LEU A 49 14.50 -3.44 1.35
C LEU A 49 14.36 -3.29 2.87
N LYS A 50 14.15 -4.41 3.58
CA LYS A 50 14.07 -4.38 5.04
C LYS A 50 15.38 -3.89 5.64
N ILE A 51 16.50 -4.42 5.19
CA ILE A 51 17.85 -4.02 5.65
C ILE A 51 18.10 -2.54 5.36
N ILE A 52 17.87 -2.06 4.12
CA ILE A 52 18.06 -0.65 3.74
C ILE A 52 17.20 0.29 4.60
N LYS A 53 16.01 -0.14 5.02
CA LYS A 53 15.13 0.64 5.91
C LYS A 53 15.60 0.67 7.37
N GLU A 54 16.37 -0.32 7.79
CA GLU A 54 16.84 -0.50 9.18
C GLU A 54 18.23 0.11 9.45
N VAL A 55 19.08 0.26 8.43
CA VAL A 55 20.41 0.89 8.62
C VAL A 55 20.26 2.38 8.94
N ASP A 56 21.14 2.88 9.82
CA ASP A 56 21.14 4.24 10.36
C ASP A 56 22.17 5.18 9.69
N PHE A 57 22.79 4.72 8.60
CA PHE A 57 23.76 5.46 7.81
C PHE A 57 23.33 5.59 6.34
N PRO A 58 23.83 6.62 5.60
CA PRO A 58 23.59 6.74 4.17
C PRO A 58 24.40 5.70 3.40
N ILE A 59 23.70 4.94 2.53
CA ILE A 59 24.34 3.97 1.65
C ILE A 59 24.82 4.71 0.39
N THR A 60 26.13 4.83 0.25
CA THR A 60 26.79 5.47 -0.90
C THR A 60 27.50 4.46 -1.80
N ASP A 61 27.68 3.23 -1.30
CA ASP A 61 28.23 2.08 -2.00
C ASP A 61 27.63 0.79 -1.44
N GLY A 62 27.32 -0.17 -2.31
CA GLY A 62 26.77 -1.47 -1.91
C GLY A 62 27.71 -2.29 -1.04
N GLU A 63 29.04 -2.09 -1.16
CA GLU A 63 30.05 -2.78 -0.35
C GLU A 63 29.91 -2.46 1.16
N GLN A 64 29.33 -1.33 1.52
CA GLN A 64 29.02 -1.00 2.91
C GLN A 64 28.13 -2.03 3.61
N LEU A 65 27.40 -2.84 2.83
CA LEU A 65 26.46 -3.84 3.33
C LEU A 65 27.00 -5.28 3.22
N ILE A 66 28.29 -5.49 2.83
CA ILE A 66 28.84 -6.81 2.53
C ILE A 66 28.78 -7.77 3.73
N ASP A 67 29.00 -7.25 4.93
CA ASP A 67 29.02 -8.04 6.16
C ASP A 67 27.61 -8.27 6.74
N ILE A 68 26.57 -7.69 6.14
CA ILE A 68 25.21 -7.86 6.62
C ILE A 68 24.64 -9.17 6.12
N LYS A 69 24.26 -10.05 7.03
CA LYS A 69 23.67 -11.35 6.72
C LYS A 69 22.42 -11.19 5.83
N GLY A 70 22.47 -11.76 4.66
CA GLY A 70 21.37 -11.73 3.70
C GLY A 70 21.61 -10.79 2.50
N ILE A 71 22.69 -10.04 2.51
CA ILE A 71 23.20 -9.27 1.36
C ILE A 71 24.24 -10.12 0.64
N GLY A 72 23.99 -10.42 -0.63
CA GLY A 72 24.92 -11.14 -1.49
C GLY A 72 25.48 -10.24 -2.60
N LYS A 73 26.52 -10.73 -3.30
CA LYS A 73 27.20 -9.97 -4.39
C LYS A 73 26.23 -9.42 -5.45
N GLY A 74 25.19 -10.17 -5.81
CA GLY A 74 24.19 -9.70 -6.77
C GLY A 74 23.34 -8.53 -6.26
N VAL A 75 23.11 -8.44 -4.95
CA VAL A 75 22.42 -7.29 -4.32
C VAL A 75 23.35 -6.09 -4.25
N ILE A 76 24.62 -6.29 -3.90
CA ILE A 76 25.65 -5.24 -3.89
C ILE A 76 25.78 -4.61 -5.28
N SER A 77 25.96 -5.45 -6.32
CA SER A 77 26.00 -4.97 -7.69
C SER A 77 24.76 -4.15 -8.06
N ARG A 78 23.58 -4.63 -7.68
CA ARG A 78 22.32 -3.92 -7.96
C ARG A 78 22.22 -2.59 -7.22
N ILE A 79 22.67 -2.51 -5.97
CA ILE A 79 22.76 -1.24 -5.22
C ILE A 79 23.67 -0.27 -5.96
N ASN A 80 24.85 -0.72 -6.40
CA ASN A 80 25.80 0.11 -7.11
C ASN A 80 25.29 0.57 -8.48
N ASP A 81 24.55 -0.28 -9.20
CA ASP A 81 23.87 0.10 -10.45
C ASP A 81 22.84 1.22 -10.19
N ILE A 82 22.03 1.09 -9.14
CA ILE A 82 21.05 2.11 -8.76
C ILE A 82 21.75 3.42 -8.38
N LEU A 83 22.79 3.36 -7.56
CA LEU A 83 23.55 4.54 -7.12
C LEU A 83 24.25 5.23 -8.28
N SER A 84 24.71 4.46 -9.28
CA SER A 84 25.36 4.99 -10.49
C SER A 84 24.35 5.48 -11.54
N HIS A 85 23.04 5.47 -11.25
CA HIS A 85 21.98 5.83 -12.20
C HIS A 85 22.04 5.02 -13.50
N LYS A 86 22.59 3.81 -13.47
CA LYS A 86 22.55 2.90 -14.62
C LYS A 86 21.10 2.44 -14.83
N PRO A 87 20.66 2.26 -16.08
CA PRO A 87 19.38 1.64 -16.37
C PRO A 87 19.29 0.30 -15.63
N LEU A 88 18.26 0.12 -14.86
CA LEU A 88 17.99 -1.16 -14.23
C LEU A 88 17.50 -2.11 -15.33
N ASP A 89 18.05 -3.33 -15.39
CA ASP A 89 17.63 -4.35 -16.37
C ASP A 89 16.15 -4.71 -16.19
N GLY A 90 15.33 -3.98 -16.83
CA GLY A 90 13.91 -4.09 -17.02
C GLY A 90 13.63 -3.05 -18.08
N ASP A 91 13.34 -3.45 -19.31
CA ASP A 91 13.07 -2.65 -20.49
C ASP A 91 12.49 -1.25 -20.19
N GLY A 92 13.31 -0.27 -19.81
CA GLY A 92 12.78 1.02 -19.40
C GLY A 92 13.69 2.17 -19.79
N ASP A 93 13.29 2.91 -20.82
CA ASP A 93 13.75 4.25 -21.19
C ASP A 93 13.38 5.34 -20.14
N GLY A 94 13.07 4.95 -18.89
CA GLY A 94 12.53 5.84 -17.86
C GLY A 94 11.02 6.01 -17.92
N THR A 95 10.33 5.35 -18.85
CA THR A 95 8.85 5.33 -18.86
C THR A 95 8.33 4.45 -17.74
N ILE A 96 7.43 4.98 -16.94
CA ILE A 96 6.75 4.23 -15.88
C ILE A 96 5.96 3.11 -16.56
N ASN A 97 6.19 1.86 -16.14
CA ASN A 97 5.47 0.72 -16.69
C ASN A 97 3.95 0.92 -16.50
N PRO A 98 3.14 0.96 -17.58
CA PRO A 98 1.70 1.23 -17.48
C PRO A 98 0.97 0.26 -16.55
N VAL A 99 1.43 -0.99 -16.44
CA VAL A 99 0.88 -1.98 -15.50
C VAL A 99 1.14 -1.57 -14.06
N THR A 100 2.35 -1.05 -13.77
CA THR A 100 2.69 -0.54 -12.44
C THR A 100 1.82 0.66 -12.08
N GLU A 101 1.57 1.58 -13.01
CA GLU A 101 0.67 2.70 -12.80
C GLU A 101 -0.74 2.26 -12.41
N LEU A 102 -1.31 1.30 -13.13
CA LEU A 102 -2.64 0.79 -12.82
C LEU A 102 -2.71 0.05 -11.48
N THR A 103 -1.64 -0.62 -11.05
CA THR A 103 -1.61 -1.32 -9.76
C THR A 103 -1.56 -0.37 -8.55
N ARG A 104 -1.34 0.92 -8.75
CA ARG A 104 -1.50 1.96 -7.71
C ARG A 104 -2.95 2.10 -7.27
N ILE A 105 -3.90 1.81 -8.15
CA ILE A 105 -5.33 1.82 -7.81
C ILE A 105 -5.63 0.66 -6.86
N THR A 106 -6.11 0.98 -5.66
CA THR A 106 -6.49 -0.03 -4.66
C THR A 106 -7.47 -1.03 -5.25
N GLY A 107 -7.15 -2.33 -5.13
CA GLY A 107 -7.97 -3.42 -5.67
C GLY A 107 -7.63 -3.80 -7.11
N ILE A 108 -6.66 -3.16 -7.77
CA ILE A 108 -6.11 -3.60 -9.06
C ILE A 108 -4.79 -4.31 -8.81
N GLY A 109 -4.79 -5.63 -9.00
CA GLY A 109 -3.56 -6.43 -8.99
C GLY A 109 -2.95 -6.54 -10.40
N PRO A 110 -1.71 -7.10 -10.52
CA PRO A 110 -1.00 -7.20 -11.80
C PRO A 110 -1.79 -7.90 -12.92
N ALA A 111 -2.57 -8.94 -12.59
CA ALA A 111 -3.36 -9.67 -13.57
C ALA A 111 -4.49 -8.80 -14.19
N LYS A 112 -5.18 -8.01 -13.37
CA LYS A 112 -6.22 -7.08 -13.83
C LYS A 112 -5.59 -5.92 -14.59
N ALA A 113 -4.45 -5.38 -14.10
CA ALA A 113 -3.73 -4.30 -14.76
C ALA A 113 -3.26 -4.72 -16.17
N LEU A 114 -2.69 -5.93 -16.33
CA LEU A 114 -2.30 -6.46 -17.65
C LEU A 114 -3.50 -6.53 -18.59
N LYS A 115 -4.65 -7.05 -18.12
CA LYS A 115 -5.85 -7.13 -18.94
C LYS A 115 -6.33 -5.74 -19.38
N LEU A 116 -6.31 -4.75 -18.47
CA LEU A 116 -6.69 -3.37 -18.82
C LEU A 116 -5.76 -2.79 -19.89
N ILE A 117 -4.45 -3.05 -19.80
CA ILE A 117 -3.50 -2.60 -20.85
C ILE A 117 -3.73 -3.32 -22.18
N GLU A 118 -4.02 -4.63 -22.18
CA GLU A 118 -4.39 -5.39 -23.38
C GLU A 118 -5.64 -4.77 -24.05
N ASP A 119 -6.58 -4.26 -23.25
CA ASP A 119 -7.77 -3.54 -23.71
C ASP A 119 -7.50 -2.05 -24.06
N GLY A 120 -6.22 -1.62 -24.02
CA GLY A 120 -5.79 -0.24 -24.34
C GLY A 120 -6.13 0.79 -23.26
N ILE A 121 -6.40 0.36 -22.03
CA ILE A 121 -6.80 1.20 -20.89
C ILE A 121 -5.58 1.53 -20.03
N THR A 122 -5.32 2.83 -19.82
CA THR A 122 -4.23 3.35 -19.00
C THR A 122 -4.80 4.16 -17.83
N LEU A 123 -3.94 4.44 -16.82
CA LEU A 123 -4.33 5.29 -15.70
C LEU A 123 -4.76 6.68 -16.16
N ASP A 124 -4.07 7.26 -17.16
CA ASP A 124 -4.40 8.58 -17.68
C ASP A 124 -5.80 8.59 -18.31
N LYS A 125 -6.14 7.60 -19.14
CA LYS A 125 -7.48 7.48 -19.74
C LYS A 125 -8.60 7.30 -18.72
N LEU A 126 -8.30 6.62 -17.59
CA LEU A 126 -9.25 6.48 -16.48
C LEU A 126 -9.45 7.79 -15.71
N ARG A 127 -8.47 8.70 -15.74
CA ARG A 127 -8.50 9.97 -14.99
C ARG A 127 -8.94 11.17 -15.82
N ASP A 128 -8.63 11.21 -17.11
CA ASP A 128 -8.91 12.36 -17.99
C ASP A 128 -10.33 12.38 -18.58
N GLY A 129 -11.11 11.32 -18.31
CA GLY A 129 -12.47 11.19 -18.80
C GLY A 129 -12.59 10.68 -20.25
N SER A 130 -11.49 10.22 -20.87
CA SER A 130 -11.49 9.62 -22.21
C SER A 130 -12.31 8.33 -22.28
N ILE A 131 -12.47 7.66 -21.15
CA ILE A 131 -13.28 6.43 -21.01
C ILE A 131 -14.10 6.50 -19.72
N ASP A 132 -15.22 5.78 -19.67
CA ASP A 132 -15.99 5.62 -18.45
C ASP A 132 -15.37 4.53 -17.56
N PRO A 133 -14.79 4.88 -16.40
CA PRO A 133 -14.18 3.88 -15.53
C PRO A 133 -15.16 2.83 -15.01
N THR A 134 -16.47 3.12 -14.97
CA THR A 134 -17.50 2.21 -14.45
C THR A 134 -17.67 0.95 -15.30
N GLU A 135 -17.30 1.00 -16.58
CA GLU A 135 -17.33 -0.15 -17.48
C GLU A 135 -16.23 -1.18 -17.19
N PHE A 136 -15.13 -0.75 -16.60
CA PHE A 136 -13.91 -1.56 -16.45
C PHE A 136 -13.55 -1.89 -15.01
N LEU A 137 -13.99 -1.05 -14.05
CA LEU A 137 -13.61 -1.11 -12.64
C LEU A 137 -14.79 -1.51 -11.77
N THR A 138 -14.51 -2.31 -10.76
CA THR A 138 -15.47 -2.62 -9.70
C THR A 138 -15.67 -1.42 -8.78
N HIS A 139 -16.75 -1.41 -7.99
CA HIS A 139 -17.00 -0.37 -6.99
C HIS A 139 -15.79 -0.07 -6.10
N HIS A 140 -15.13 -1.11 -5.59
CA HIS A 140 -13.90 -0.98 -4.78
C HIS A 140 -12.77 -0.27 -5.56
N GLN A 141 -12.57 -0.63 -6.83
CA GLN A 141 -11.53 -0.04 -7.69
C GLN A 141 -11.87 1.40 -8.09
N LEU A 142 -13.15 1.73 -8.28
CA LEU A 142 -13.60 3.10 -8.53
C LEU A 142 -13.30 4.03 -7.34
N ILE A 143 -13.50 3.54 -6.11
CA ILE A 143 -13.11 4.28 -4.91
C ILE A 143 -11.57 4.40 -4.86
N GLY A 144 -10.84 3.32 -5.16
CA GLY A 144 -9.38 3.34 -5.25
C GLY A 144 -8.85 4.36 -6.25
N LEU A 145 -9.49 4.49 -7.42
CA LEU A 145 -9.15 5.49 -8.43
C LEU A 145 -9.46 6.92 -7.95
N ARG A 146 -10.66 7.11 -7.38
CA ARG A 146 -11.11 8.43 -6.86
C ARG A 146 -10.18 9.00 -5.80
N TYR A 147 -9.68 8.15 -4.91
CA TYR A 147 -8.84 8.56 -3.78
C TYR A 147 -7.37 8.19 -3.94
N LEU A 148 -6.91 7.84 -5.15
CA LEU A 148 -5.56 7.37 -5.43
C LEU A 148 -4.49 8.27 -4.80
N ASP A 149 -4.52 9.55 -5.10
CA ASP A 149 -3.51 10.50 -4.61
C ASP A 149 -3.58 10.65 -3.08
N ALA A 150 -4.78 10.58 -2.50
CA ALA A 150 -4.97 10.66 -1.05
C ALA A 150 -4.48 9.41 -0.31
N ILE A 151 -4.72 8.23 -0.89
CA ILE A 151 -4.27 6.94 -0.33
C ILE A 151 -2.74 6.83 -0.34
N GLU A 152 -2.08 7.41 -1.36
CA GLU A 152 -0.61 7.43 -1.44
C GLU A 152 0.04 8.43 -0.47
N MET A 153 -0.71 9.42 0.00
CA MET A 153 -0.19 10.39 0.95
C MET A 153 0.03 9.78 2.33
N ARG A 154 1.22 10.02 2.88
CA ARG A 154 1.53 9.61 4.26
C ARG A 154 0.77 10.44 5.26
N ILE A 155 0.22 9.79 6.29
CA ILE A 155 -0.55 10.43 7.36
C ILE A 155 0.40 10.76 8.53
N PRO A 156 0.58 12.04 8.90
CA PRO A 156 1.41 12.41 10.04
C PRO A 156 0.88 11.82 11.35
N HIS A 157 1.78 11.39 12.25
CA HIS A 157 1.42 10.84 13.55
C HIS A 157 0.48 11.77 14.36
N ALA A 158 0.75 13.07 14.32
CA ALA A 158 -0.08 14.07 15.01
C ALA A 158 -1.51 14.17 14.44
N GLU A 159 -1.71 13.87 13.15
CA GLU A 159 -3.03 13.80 12.53
C GLU A 159 -3.78 12.56 12.99
N ILE A 160 -3.13 11.39 12.99
CA ILE A 160 -3.73 10.14 13.50
C ILE A 160 -4.14 10.29 14.97
N LYS A 161 -3.34 10.96 15.79
CA LYS A 161 -3.68 11.23 17.20
C LYS A 161 -5.02 12.00 17.35
N LYS A 162 -5.31 12.92 16.42
CA LYS A 162 -6.58 13.65 16.41
C LYS A 162 -7.74 12.73 15.93
N MET A 163 -7.47 11.93 14.91
CA MET A 163 -8.44 10.94 14.41
C MET A 163 -8.74 9.87 15.47
N GLU A 164 -7.74 9.43 16.23
CA GLU A 164 -7.90 8.52 17.36
C GLU A 164 -8.90 9.05 18.40
N THR A 165 -8.88 10.34 18.69
CA THR A 165 -9.82 10.96 19.63
C THR A 165 -11.26 10.79 19.17
N ILE A 166 -11.53 10.97 17.87
CA ILE A 166 -12.87 10.77 17.28
C ILE A 166 -13.25 9.30 17.34
N LEU A 167 -12.35 8.41 16.92
CA LEU A 167 -12.57 6.96 16.90
C LEU A 167 -12.91 6.45 18.32
N ARG A 168 -12.10 6.80 19.33
CA ARG A 168 -12.30 6.40 20.72
C ARG A 168 -13.62 6.93 21.30
N SER A 169 -13.92 8.22 21.08
CA SER A 169 -15.15 8.80 21.59
C SER A 169 -16.41 8.16 20.99
N THR A 170 -16.34 7.82 19.69
CA THR A 170 -17.45 7.12 19.00
C THR A 170 -17.60 5.68 19.50
N ALA A 171 -16.50 4.95 19.71
CA ALA A 171 -16.52 3.60 20.26
C ALA A 171 -17.10 3.57 21.70
N LYS A 172 -16.59 4.46 22.57
CA LYS A 172 -17.05 4.54 23.97
C LYS A 172 -18.54 4.76 24.12
N LYS A 173 -19.16 5.58 23.26
CA LYS A 173 -20.61 5.83 23.23
C LYS A 173 -21.43 4.56 22.92
N GLN A 174 -20.79 3.54 22.37
CA GLN A 174 -21.41 2.28 21.96
C GLN A 174 -20.98 1.09 22.84
N GLY A 175 -20.28 1.36 23.94
CA GLY A 175 -19.76 0.30 24.81
C GLY A 175 -18.54 -0.43 24.27
N LEU A 176 -17.92 0.10 23.21
CA LEU A 176 -16.75 -0.51 22.55
C LEU A 176 -15.45 0.10 23.01
N GLU A 177 -14.40 -0.69 22.88
CA GLU A 177 -13.01 -0.25 23.02
C GLU A 177 -12.30 -0.36 21.67
N ILE A 178 -11.29 0.49 21.46
CA ILE A 178 -10.44 0.42 20.27
C ILE A 178 -8.97 0.45 20.63
N LEU A 179 -8.16 -0.17 19.78
CA LEU A 179 -6.71 -0.08 19.79
C LEU A 179 -6.23 0.31 18.38
N ILE A 180 -5.57 1.47 18.27
CA ILE A 180 -4.89 1.82 17.03
C ILE A 180 -3.60 0.99 16.94
N CYS A 181 -3.45 0.27 15.85
CA CYS A 181 -2.35 -0.67 15.60
C CYS A 181 -1.33 -0.14 14.57
N GLY A 182 -0.67 -1.03 13.87
CA GLY A 182 0.20 -0.73 12.74
C GLY A 182 1.40 0.17 13.08
N SER A 183 1.77 1.02 12.12
CA SER A 183 2.91 1.93 12.23
C SER A 183 2.69 3.04 13.26
N TYR A 184 1.45 3.47 13.47
CA TYR A 184 1.12 4.44 14.51
C TYR A 184 1.47 3.93 15.91
N ARG A 185 1.08 2.69 16.26
CA ARG A 185 1.41 2.08 17.56
C ARG A 185 2.91 1.92 17.77
N ARG A 186 3.68 1.73 16.68
CA ARG A 186 5.15 1.68 16.73
C ARG A 186 5.81 3.05 16.78
N ASN A 187 5.02 4.11 16.98
CA ASN A 187 5.49 5.50 17.11
C ASN A 187 6.26 6.01 15.87
N MET A 188 5.87 5.55 14.68
CA MET A 188 6.45 6.07 13.44
C MET A 188 5.96 7.50 13.18
N ALA A 189 6.83 8.35 12.63
CA ALA A 189 6.51 9.75 12.33
C ALA A 189 5.32 9.90 11.36
N THR A 190 5.13 8.92 10.47
CA THR A 190 4.00 8.86 9.53
C THR A 190 3.52 7.42 9.33
N SER A 191 2.26 7.26 8.91
CA SER A 191 1.65 5.98 8.54
C SER A 191 1.10 6.00 7.12
N GLY A 192 0.91 4.83 6.50
CA GLY A 192 0.22 4.71 5.20
C GLY A 192 -1.29 4.65 5.36
N ASP A 193 -1.73 4.08 6.48
CA ASP A 193 -3.12 3.80 6.82
C ASP A 193 -3.32 3.90 8.34
N ILE A 194 -4.55 3.68 8.78
CA ILE A 194 -4.92 3.66 10.20
C ILE A 194 -5.56 2.31 10.51
N ASP A 195 -4.76 1.41 11.08
CA ASP A 195 -5.23 0.10 11.54
C ASP A 195 -5.95 0.24 12.88
N VAL A 196 -7.22 -0.13 12.94
CA VAL A 196 -8.04 -0.05 14.16
C VAL A 196 -8.58 -1.42 14.52
N LEU A 197 -8.17 -1.93 15.66
CA LEU A 197 -8.81 -3.08 16.29
C LEU A 197 -9.97 -2.59 17.14
N VAL A 198 -11.17 -3.13 16.89
CA VAL A 198 -12.39 -2.83 17.66
C VAL A 198 -12.76 -4.08 18.44
N TYR A 199 -13.05 -3.94 19.72
CA TYR A 199 -13.40 -5.05 20.59
C TYR A 199 -14.40 -4.62 21.66
N ASN A 200 -15.10 -5.61 22.25
CA ASN A 200 -16.05 -5.37 23.33
C ASN A 200 -15.31 -5.05 24.62
N ASN A 201 -15.85 -4.13 25.40
CA ASN A 201 -15.40 -3.96 26.76
C ASN A 201 -15.86 -5.19 27.60
N PRO A 202 -14.93 -6.00 28.14
CA PRO A 202 -15.30 -7.20 28.87
C PRO A 202 -16.10 -6.94 30.16
N GLU A 203 -16.12 -5.71 30.65
CA GLU A 203 -16.90 -5.30 31.83
C GLU A 203 -18.35 -4.93 31.49
N LYS A 204 -18.68 -4.81 30.19
CA LYS A 204 -20.02 -4.49 29.70
C LYS A 204 -20.56 -5.65 28.91
N HIS A 205 -21.22 -6.57 29.61
CA HIS A 205 -21.89 -7.72 29.01
C HIS A 205 -23.17 -7.31 28.23
N GLU A 206 -23.00 -6.74 27.05
CA GLU A 206 -24.10 -6.60 26.10
C GLU A 206 -23.82 -7.45 24.88
N ASP A 207 -24.87 -8.16 24.45
CA ASP A 207 -24.85 -9.06 23.29
C ASP A 207 -24.48 -8.29 22.01
N THR A 208 -23.34 -8.63 21.40
CA THR A 208 -22.62 -7.72 20.50
C THR A 208 -22.52 -8.19 19.06
N GLU A 209 -23.50 -8.97 18.58
CA GLU A 209 -23.57 -9.37 17.17
C GLU A 209 -23.59 -8.20 16.16
N MET A 210 -23.87 -6.98 16.61
CA MET A 210 -24.01 -5.79 15.76
C MET A 210 -22.82 -4.82 15.81
N THR A 211 -21.73 -5.19 16.40
CA THR A 211 -20.71 -4.27 16.92
C THR A 211 -19.99 -3.45 15.84
N LEU A 212 -19.37 -4.10 14.85
CA LEU A 212 -18.57 -3.38 13.84
C LEU A 212 -19.47 -2.58 12.88
N LYS A 213 -20.56 -3.16 12.40
CA LYS A 213 -21.50 -2.50 11.48
C LYS A 213 -22.10 -1.24 12.11
N HIS A 214 -22.50 -1.31 13.39
CA HIS A 214 -23.05 -0.17 14.10
C HIS A 214 -22.01 0.94 14.30
N TYR A 215 -20.79 0.57 14.67
CA TYR A 215 -19.68 1.50 14.82
C TYR A 215 -19.36 2.23 13.49
N ILE A 216 -19.27 1.51 12.38
CA ILE A 216 -19.09 2.06 11.05
C ILE A 216 -20.22 3.02 10.69
N THR A 217 -21.49 2.63 10.95
CA THR A 217 -22.64 3.50 10.71
C THR A 217 -22.53 4.83 11.44
N LYS A 218 -22.12 4.83 12.72
CA LYS A 218 -21.94 6.07 13.50
C LYS A 218 -20.80 6.94 12.97
N LEU A 219 -19.70 6.34 12.55
CA LEU A 219 -18.58 7.07 11.92
C LEU A 219 -18.99 7.68 10.57
N THR A 220 -19.83 6.99 9.81
CA THR A 220 -20.39 7.50 8.55
C THR A 220 -21.37 8.64 8.78
N GLN A 221 -22.29 8.51 9.74
CA GLN A 221 -23.24 9.58 10.13
C GLN A 221 -22.52 10.84 10.59
N SER A 222 -21.37 10.71 11.27
CA SER A 222 -20.54 11.84 11.69
C SER A 222 -19.70 12.44 10.56
N LYS A 223 -19.77 11.87 9.35
CA LYS A 223 -18.94 12.26 8.18
C LYS A 223 -17.44 12.07 8.41
N PHE A 224 -17.07 11.23 9.38
CA PHE A 224 -15.68 10.79 9.55
C PHE A 224 -15.29 9.77 8.49
N LEU A 225 -16.15 8.77 8.26
CA LEU A 225 -16.05 7.89 7.08
C LEU A 225 -16.85 8.50 5.94
N ILE A 226 -16.21 8.63 4.78
CA ILE A 226 -16.77 9.33 3.61
C ILE A 226 -16.99 8.41 2.40
N ASP A 227 -16.28 7.28 2.37
CA ASP A 227 -16.49 6.26 1.34
C ASP A 227 -16.12 4.86 1.85
N HIS A 228 -16.67 3.80 1.23
CA HIS A 228 -16.63 2.44 1.75
C HIS A 228 -16.05 1.47 0.73
N LEU A 229 -14.82 1.01 0.96
CA LEU A 229 -14.17 -0.04 0.16
C LEU A 229 -14.80 -1.41 0.42
N THR A 230 -15.25 -1.65 1.67
CA THR A 230 -15.96 -2.87 2.06
C THR A 230 -17.45 -2.58 2.15
N VAL A 231 -18.27 -3.33 1.40
CA VAL A 231 -19.73 -3.14 1.36
C VAL A 231 -20.43 -3.83 2.56
N ASP A 232 -20.07 -5.08 2.88
CA ASP A 232 -20.72 -5.90 3.91
C ASP A 232 -19.69 -6.56 4.85
N GLY A 233 -18.92 -5.76 5.59
CA GLY A 233 -17.92 -6.27 6.54
C GLY A 233 -18.51 -6.52 7.94
N THR A 234 -18.64 -7.77 8.37
CA THR A 234 -19.03 -8.13 9.75
C THR A 234 -17.84 -8.17 10.71
N THR A 235 -16.69 -8.60 10.24
CA THR A 235 -15.46 -8.77 11.05
C THR A 235 -14.29 -7.91 10.57
N LYS A 236 -14.32 -7.45 9.32
CA LYS A 236 -13.31 -6.59 8.72
C LYS A 236 -13.97 -5.52 7.86
N TYR A 237 -13.44 -4.32 7.95
CA TYR A 237 -13.91 -3.17 7.20
C TYR A 237 -12.72 -2.36 6.66
N MET A 238 -12.89 -1.81 5.47
CA MET A 238 -11.96 -0.85 4.87
C MET A 238 -12.77 0.31 4.28
N GLY A 239 -12.34 1.53 4.50
CA GLY A 239 -13.01 2.74 4.02
C GLY A 239 -12.08 3.94 4.01
N ILE A 240 -12.58 5.02 3.43
CA ILE A 240 -11.90 6.32 3.38
C ILE A 240 -12.43 7.19 4.51
N ALA A 241 -11.51 7.68 5.35
CA ALA A 241 -11.82 8.60 6.44
C ALA A 241 -11.40 10.03 6.08
N GLN A 242 -11.94 11.01 6.77
CA GLN A 242 -11.42 12.37 6.75
C GLN A 242 -11.47 13.00 8.13
N TYR A 243 -10.39 13.65 8.52
CA TYR A 243 -10.32 14.44 9.75
C TYR A 243 -10.80 15.87 9.52
N LYS A 244 -10.44 16.45 8.37
CA LYS A 244 -10.90 17.76 7.90
C LYS A 244 -11.58 17.59 6.54
N LYS A 245 -12.60 18.38 6.27
CA LYS A 245 -13.26 18.38 4.96
C LYS A 245 -12.22 18.62 3.86
N GLY A 246 -12.23 17.75 2.84
CA GLY A 246 -11.30 17.81 1.71
C GLY A 246 -9.91 17.21 1.95
N THR A 247 -9.69 16.51 3.07
CA THR A 247 -8.44 15.77 3.33
C THR A 247 -8.73 14.30 3.58
N PRO A 248 -9.10 13.52 2.55
CA PRO A 248 -9.33 12.08 2.68
C PRO A 248 -8.04 11.32 3.05
N ARG A 249 -8.22 10.21 3.79
CA ARG A 249 -7.17 9.30 4.27
C ARG A 249 -7.61 7.85 4.15
#